data_4707ccfa83bd9be714d6bceb5f94182a
#
_entry.id   4707ccfa83bd9be714d6bceb5f94182a
#
_cell.length_a   1.000
_cell.length_b   1.000
_cell.length_c   1.000
_cell.angle_alpha   90.00
_cell.angle_beta   90.00
_cell.angle_gamma   90.00
#
_symmetry.space_group_name_H-M   'P 1'
#
loop_
_entity.id
_entity.type
_entity.pdbx_description
1 polymer ?
#
loop_
_entity_poly.entity_id
_entity_poly.type
_entity_poly.pdbx_seq_one_letter_code
_entity_poly.pdbx_strand_id
1 'polypeptide(L)'
;SVRSFLSKLNGGKLDVKEINANVAKMLEEAIEDDELIQIGTVQKSNAFSLLNDEMIAKLSKIKSKNVAAEVMKHALKEYIKKIGATNFIMMQKFSERFKQIAENYNERTSIADIEQMLEEMIKLKKEIEKEVESGNEYNLSVEEKAFFDALGNDPDIKELMQDEVLVQIAKELVEVVNSNMTIDWDIKKSARAHMRIEIKKLLIKYNYPPIKRDNAVETVIKQAELKCKNMID
;
A
#
# COMPACT_ATOMS: atom_id res chain seq x y z
N SER A 1 23.15 21.06 9.80
CA SER A 1 23.08 19.88 10.66
C SER A 1 21.67 19.28 10.59
N VAL A 2 21.55 18.01 10.23
CA VAL A 2 20.29 17.25 10.06
C VAL A 2 19.37 17.34 11.29
N ARG A 3 19.91 17.49 12.49
CA ARG A 3 19.14 17.65 13.74
C ARG A 3 18.35 18.95 13.83
N SER A 4 18.80 20.04 13.23
CA SER A 4 18.06 21.33 13.26
C SER A 4 16.88 21.32 12.28
N PHE A 5 16.91 20.45 11.27
CA PHE A 5 15.83 20.27 10.31
C PHE A 5 14.67 19.46 10.91
N LEU A 6 14.98 18.41 11.68
CA LEU A 6 13.99 17.55 12.34
C LEU A 6 13.23 18.26 13.49
N SER A 7 13.80 19.29 14.11
CA SER A 7 13.14 20.03 15.19
C SER A 7 12.04 20.99 14.73
N LYS A 8 11.99 21.32 13.42
CA LYS A 8 10.94 22.16 12.82
C LYS A 8 9.72 21.36 12.34
N LEU A 9 9.76 20.04 12.40
CA LEU A 9 8.69 19.15 11.94
C LEU A 9 7.61 18.81 12.99
N ASN A 10 7.70 19.41 14.20
CA ASN A 10 6.69 19.24 15.22
C ASN A 10 5.64 20.35 15.11
N GLY A 11 4.56 20.10 14.34
CA GLY A 11 3.35 20.92 14.46
C GLY A 11 2.65 21.40 13.19
N GLY A 12 2.98 20.91 12.01
CA GLY A 12 2.30 21.31 10.79
C GLY A 12 1.99 20.13 9.86
N LYS A 13 0.88 20.19 9.17
CA LYS A 13 0.56 19.28 8.04
C LYS A 13 1.80 19.17 7.17
N LEU A 14 2.30 17.95 6.97
CA LEU A 14 3.42 17.65 6.06
C LEU A 14 3.11 18.24 4.67
N ASP A 15 3.77 19.33 4.31
CA ASP A 15 3.66 19.88 2.97
C ASP A 15 4.49 19.00 2.03
N VAL A 16 3.80 18.10 1.35
CA VAL A 16 4.38 17.17 0.36
C VAL A 16 5.13 17.92 -0.74
N LYS A 17 4.77 19.19 -1.02
CA LYS A 17 5.47 20.04 -2.00
C LYS A 17 6.86 20.44 -1.52
N GLU A 18 7.00 20.76 -0.24
CA GLU A 18 8.29 21.14 0.34
C GLU A 18 9.27 19.95 0.42
N ILE A 19 8.75 18.76 0.75
CA ILE A 19 9.54 17.52 0.77
C ILE A 19 10.00 17.15 -0.66
N ASN A 20 9.13 17.22 -1.64
CA ASN A 20 9.46 16.94 -3.04
C ASN A 20 10.44 17.97 -3.62
N ALA A 21 10.31 19.24 -3.26
CA ALA A 21 11.25 20.28 -3.66
C ALA A 21 12.64 20.07 -3.03
N ASN A 22 12.70 19.65 -1.76
CA ASN A 22 13.97 19.36 -1.08
C ASN A 22 14.65 18.09 -1.62
N VAL A 23 13.87 17.05 -1.98
CA VAL A 23 14.39 15.85 -2.65
C VAL A 23 14.89 16.19 -4.06
N ALA A 24 14.16 17.00 -4.83
CA ALA A 24 14.63 17.47 -6.14
C ALA A 24 15.93 18.27 -6.02
N LYS A 25 16.01 19.17 -5.05
CA LYS A 25 17.24 19.96 -4.80
C LYS A 25 18.41 19.10 -4.33
N MET A 26 18.19 18.09 -3.47
CA MET A 26 19.24 17.14 -3.08
C MET A 26 19.71 16.30 -4.27
N LEU A 27 18.81 15.98 -5.20
CA LEU A 27 19.15 15.28 -6.45
C LEU A 27 19.94 16.19 -7.39
N GLU A 28 19.59 17.46 -7.54
CA GLU A 28 20.34 18.45 -8.32
C GLU A 28 21.75 18.67 -7.74
N GLU A 29 21.89 18.76 -6.41
CA GLU A 29 23.19 18.93 -5.73
C GLU A 29 24.07 17.67 -5.78
N ALA A 30 23.48 16.47 -5.95
CA ALA A 30 24.21 15.20 -6.06
C ALA A 30 24.67 14.86 -7.48
N ILE A 31 24.23 15.62 -8.49
CA ILE A 31 24.56 15.46 -9.91
C ILE A 31 25.55 16.56 -10.28
N GLU A 32 26.82 16.43 -9.85
CA GLU A 32 27.91 17.18 -10.45
C GLU A 32 28.30 16.48 -11.78
N ASP A 33 28.13 17.21 -12.87
CA ASP A 33 28.53 16.98 -14.27
C ASP A 33 27.64 16.08 -15.17
N ASP A 34 27.09 16.79 -16.18
CA ASP A 34 26.84 16.38 -17.58
C ASP A 34 25.79 15.33 -17.92
N GLU A 35 24.67 15.30 -17.25
CA GLU A 35 23.39 15.09 -17.93
C GLU A 35 22.28 15.53 -16.96
N LEU A 36 21.72 16.71 -17.22
CA LEU A 36 20.46 17.14 -16.65
C LEU A 36 19.41 16.07 -16.93
N ILE A 37 19.35 15.08 -16.06
CA ILE A 37 18.13 14.29 -15.91
C ILE A 37 17.11 15.32 -15.44
N GLN A 38 16.37 15.91 -16.38
CA GLN A 38 15.11 16.55 -16.09
C GLN A 38 14.24 15.46 -15.43
N ILE A 39 14.39 15.31 -14.13
CA ILE A 39 13.35 14.75 -13.29
C ILE A 39 12.25 15.77 -13.45
N GLY A 40 11.42 15.52 -14.49
CA GLY A 40 10.39 16.45 -14.90
C GLY A 40 9.67 16.90 -13.66
N THR A 41 9.54 18.20 -13.51
CA THR A 41 8.77 18.87 -12.48
C THR A 41 7.66 17.96 -12.07
N VAL A 42 7.69 17.47 -10.81
CA VAL A 42 6.64 16.60 -10.23
C VAL A 42 5.36 17.43 -10.11
N GLN A 43 4.86 17.82 -11.27
CA GLN A 43 3.52 18.35 -11.42
C GLN A 43 2.59 17.16 -11.24
N LYS A 44 1.97 17.05 -10.04
CA LYS A 44 0.75 16.25 -9.78
C LYS A 44 0.70 14.85 -10.44
N SER A 45 1.83 14.28 -10.82
CA SER A 45 1.90 12.95 -11.39
C SER A 45 1.81 11.92 -10.27
N ASN A 46 0.89 11.02 -10.41
CA ASN A 46 0.66 9.90 -9.53
C ASN A 46 1.98 9.28 -9.03
N ALA A 47 2.07 8.93 -7.75
CA ALA A 47 3.19 8.19 -7.17
C ALA A 47 3.58 6.93 -7.98
N PHE A 48 2.64 6.45 -8.79
CA PHE A 48 2.80 5.39 -9.78
C PHE A 48 3.79 5.74 -10.90
N SER A 49 3.90 7.00 -11.30
CA SER A 49 4.85 7.42 -12.34
C SER A 49 6.29 7.53 -11.83
N LEU A 50 6.48 7.60 -10.51
CA LEU A 50 7.81 7.67 -9.89
C LEU A 50 8.52 6.30 -9.81
N LEU A 51 7.78 5.19 -9.99
CA LEU A 51 8.30 3.83 -9.92
C LEU A 51 8.23 3.09 -11.26
N ASN A 52 8.12 3.81 -12.38
CA ASN A 52 8.18 3.18 -13.70
C ASN A 52 9.59 2.63 -13.99
N ASP A 53 9.70 1.71 -14.93
CA ASP A 53 10.96 1.07 -15.27
C ASP A 53 12.02 2.05 -15.77
N GLU A 54 11.61 3.17 -16.39
CA GLU A 54 12.49 4.25 -16.82
C GLU A 54 13.15 4.96 -15.62
N MET A 55 12.36 5.26 -14.58
CA MET A 55 12.86 5.87 -13.35
C MET A 55 13.80 4.92 -12.59
N ILE A 56 13.45 3.63 -12.52
CA ILE A 56 14.32 2.60 -11.93
C ILE A 56 15.64 2.52 -12.67
N ALA A 57 15.62 2.55 -14.01
CA ALA A 57 16.83 2.55 -14.82
C ALA A 57 17.68 3.82 -14.60
N LYS A 58 17.05 4.99 -14.38
CA LYS A 58 17.75 6.23 -14.02
C LYS A 58 18.36 6.13 -12.61
N LEU A 59 17.62 5.63 -11.62
CA LEU A 59 18.11 5.42 -10.26
C LEU A 59 19.33 4.50 -10.22
N SER A 60 19.35 3.46 -11.04
CA SER A 60 20.48 2.52 -11.14
C SER A 60 21.76 3.18 -11.68
N LYS A 61 21.64 4.25 -12.47
CA LYS A 61 22.78 4.99 -13.06
C LYS A 61 23.31 6.09 -12.14
N ILE A 62 22.58 6.48 -11.09
CA ILE A 62 23.03 7.51 -10.16
C ILE A 62 24.33 7.06 -9.46
N LYS A 63 25.37 7.89 -9.50
CA LYS A 63 26.67 7.62 -8.87
C LYS A 63 26.55 7.49 -7.34
N SER A 64 25.72 8.34 -6.72
CA SER A 64 25.46 8.28 -5.28
C SER A 64 24.37 7.25 -4.97
N LYS A 65 24.76 6.03 -4.63
CA LYS A 65 23.84 4.94 -4.28
C LYS A 65 22.96 5.26 -3.07
N ASN A 66 23.47 6.05 -2.11
CA ASN A 66 22.69 6.53 -0.96
C ASN A 66 21.49 7.38 -1.41
N VAL A 67 21.70 8.31 -2.35
CA VAL A 67 20.63 9.16 -2.87
C VAL A 67 19.62 8.31 -3.63
N ALA A 68 20.06 7.40 -4.47
CA ALA A 68 19.18 6.48 -5.19
C ALA A 68 18.31 5.65 -4.22
N ALA A 69 18.91 5.15 -3.13
CA ALA A 69 18.20 4.38 -2.10
C ALA A 69 17.15 5.22 -1.37
N GLU A 70 17.46 6.45 -0.97
CA GLU A 70 16.50 7.33 -0.28
C GLU A 70 15.34 7.73 -1.20
N VAL A 71 15.60 8.00 -2.48
CA VAL A 71 14.54 8.25 -3.46
C VAL A 71 13.62 7.03 -3.62
N MET A 72 14.21 5.83 -3.75
CA MET A 72 13.45 4.59 -3.89
C MET A 72 12.62 4.29 -2.63
N LYS A 73 13.18 4.47 -1.43
CA LYS A 73 12.47 4.33 -0.15
C LYS A 73 11.26 5.26 -0.09
N HIS A 74 11.44 6.53 -0.44
CA HIS A 74 10.35 7.50 -0.42
C HIS A 74 9.24 7.14 -1.42
N ALA A 75 9.63 6.86 -2.67
CA ALA A 75 8.67 6.51 -3.72
C ALA A 75 7.88 5.22 -3.39
N LEU A 76 8.55 4.21 -2.86
CA LEU A 76 7.92 2.95 -2.48
C LEU A 76 6.95 3.12 -1.28
N LYS A 77 7.34 3.93 -0.29
CA LYS A 77 6.48 4.27 0.84
C LYS A 77 5.20 4.97 0.41
N GLU A 78 5.29 5.96 -0.49
CA GLU A 78 4.12 6.66 -1.03
C GLU A 78 3.26 5.73 -1.90
N TYR A 79 3.88 4.81 -2.65
CA TYR A 79 3.14 3.81 -3.42
C TYR A 79 2.34 2.86 -2.52
N ILE A 80 2.96 2.32 -1.47
CA ILE A 80 2.28 1.46 -0.49
C ILE A 80 1.13 2.22 0.21
N LYS A 81 1.35 3.48 0.57
CA LYS A 81 0.32 4.34 1.15
C LYS A 81 -0.87 4.53 0.21
N LYS A 82 -0.61 4.73 -1.09
CA LYS A 82 -1.67 4.86 -2.10
C LYS A 82 -2.48 3.58 -2.27
N ILE A 83 -1.84 2.42 -2.26
CA ILE A 83 -2.52 1.12 -2.24
C ILE A 83 -3.38 1.01 -0.98
N GLY A 84 -2.85 1.50 0.15
CA GLY A 84 -3.54 1.52 1.43
C GLY A 84 -4.82 2.34 1.45
N ALA A 85 -4.99 3.27 0.53
CA ALA A 85 -6.25 3.99 0.38
C ALA A 85 -7.41 3.08 -0.09
N THR A 86 -7.12 1.99 -0.78
CA THR A 86 -8.13 1.09 -1.33
C THR A 86 -8.09 -0.32 -0.75
N ASN A 87 -6.93 -0.80 -0.30
CA ASN A 87 -6.74 -2.17 0.15
C ASN A 87 -5.87 -2.23 1.42
N PHE A 88 -6.53 -2.44 2.56
CA PHE A 88 -5.90 -2.49 3.88
C PHE A 88 -4.90 -3.66 4.00
N ILE A 89 -5.26 -4.84 3.48
CA ILE A 89 -4.43 -6.05 3.60
C ILE A 89 -3.14 -5.91 2.80
N MET A 90 -3.24 -5.44 1.56
CA MET A 90 -2.04 -5.18 0.74
C MET A 90 -1.14 -4.14 1.40
N MET A 91 -1.71 -3.06 1.94
CA MET A 91 -0.94 -2.05 2.65
C MET A 91 -0.20 -2.66 3.84
N GLN A 92 -0.88 -3.44 4.67
CA GLN A 92 -0.28 -4.06 5.86
C GLN A 92 0.86 -5.00 5.45
N LYS A 93 0.61 -5.92 4.50
CA LYS A 93 1.59 -6.87 3.97
C LYS A 93 2.85 -6.19 3.46
N PHE A 94 2.70 -5.18 2.60
CA PHE A 94 3.83 -4.53 1.94
C PHE A 94 4.52 -3.50 2.83
N SER A 95 3.80 -2.86 3.77
CA SER A 95 4.42 -2.01 4.78
C SER A 95 5.35 -2.80 5.70
N GLU A 96 4.94 -4.00 6.11
CA GLU A 96 5.78 -4.87 6.94
C GLU A 96 7.03 -5.32 6.18
N ARG A 97 6.89 -5.75 4.93
CA ARG A 97 8.04 -6.14 4.09
C ARG A 97 8.99 -4.97 3.83
N PHE A 98 8.44 -3.80 3.53
CA PHE A 98 9.24 -2.59 3.36
C PHE A 98 10.01 -2.22 4.62
N LYS A 99 9.36 -2.33 5.79
CA LYS A 99 9.98 -2.10 7.09
C LYS A 99 11.15 -3.05 7.34
N GLN A 100 10.96 -4.35 7.07
CA GLN A 100 12.02 -5.37 7.21
C GLN A 100 13.22 -5.04 6.31
N ILE A 101 13.00 -4.66 5.04
CA ILE A 101 14.08 -4.23 4.15
C ILE A 101 14.80 -3.02 4.74
N ALA A 102 14.06 -1.99 5.18
CA ALA A 102 14.65 -0.78 5.72
C ALA A 102 15.45 -1.02 7.01
N GLU A 103 14.96 -1.86 7.92
CA GLU A 103 15.62 -2.21 9.20
C GLU A 103 16.89 -3.03 8.98
N ASN A 104 16.88 -3.98 8.05
CA ASN A 104 18.07 -4.80 7.74
C ASN A 104 19.28 -3.96 7.29
N TYR A 105 19.06 -2.74 6.80
CA TYR A 105 20.10 -1.87 6.26
C TYR A 105 20.39 -0.61 7.07
N ASN A 106 19.64 -0.33 8.16
CA ASN A 106 19.86 0.87 8.97
C ASN A 106 21.25 0.93 9.65
N GLU A 107 21.91 -0.21 9.85
CA GLU A 107 23.22 -0.30 10.48
C GLU A 107 24.38 -0.51 9.48
N ARG A 108 24.08 -0.63 8.19
CA ARG A 108 25.03 -0.97 7.15
C ARG A 108 25.41 0.26 6.32
N THR A 109 26.69 0.49 6.14
CA THR A 109 27.23 1.69 5.50
C THR A 109 28.05 1.40 4.23
N SER A 110 28.22 0.12 3.84
CA SER A 110 28.95 -0.20 2.63
C SER A 110 28.11 0.05 1.37
N ILE A 111 28.76 0.43 0.27
CA ILE A 111 28.13 0.63 -1.03
C ILE A 111 27.42 -0.65 -1.50
N ALA A 112 28.02 -1.81 -1.27
CA ALA A 112 27.43 -3.11 -1.64
C ALA A 112 26.12 -3.39 -0.89
N ASP A 113 26.04 -3.04 0.39
CA ASP A 113 24.81 -3.20 1.18
C ASP A 113 23.68 -2.30 0.64
N ILE A 114 24.01 -1.08 0.22
CA ILE A 114 23.04 -0.14 -0.35
C ILE A 114 22.55 -0.61 -1.71
N GLU A 115 23.42 -1.16 -2.54
CA GLU A 115 23.02 -1.75 -3.84
C GLU A 115 22.08 -2.96 -3.63
N GLN A 116 22.38 -3.82 -2.67
CA GLN A 116 21.51 -4.94 -2.32
C GLN A 116 20.15 -4.45 -1.83
N MET A 117 20.10 -3.42 -0.98
CA MET A 117 18.84 -2.81 -0.52
C MET A 117 18.01 -2.28 -1.70
N LEU A 118 18.65 -1.59 -2.65
CA LEU A 118 17.97 -1.11 -3.86
C LEU A 118 17.36 -2.27 -4.67
N GLU A 119 18.10 -3.36 -4.84
CA GLU A 119 17.59 -4.54 -5.53
C GLU A 119 16.40 -5.17 -4.81
N GLU A 120 16.43 -5.25 -3.48
CA GLU A 120 15.31 -5.78 -2.69
C GLU A 120 14.08 -4.86 -2.77
N MET A 121 14.27 -3.55 -2.80
CA MET A 121 13.18 -2.59 -3.02
C MET A 121 12.57 -2.69 -4.42
N ILE A 122 13.39 -2.92 -5.45
CA ILE A 122 12.92 -3.15 -6.81
C ILE A 122 12.13 -4.47 -6.90
N LYS A 123 12.60 -5.52 -6.23
CA LYS A 123 11.86 -6.78 -6.14
C LYS A 123 10.50 -6.59 -5.45
N LEU A 124 10.49 -5.87 -4.33
CA LEU A 124 9.25 -5.54 -3.61
C LEU A 124 8.27 -4.77 -4.49
N LYS A 125 8.75 -3.78 -5.25
CA LYS A 125 7.92 -3.04 -6.23
C LYS A 125 7.26 -3.99 -7.25
N LYS A 126 8.02 -4.91 -7.83
CA LYS A 126 7.49 -5.89 -8.79
C LYS A 126 6.47 -6.85 -8.17
N GLU A 127 6.70 -7.26 -6.92
CA GLU A 127 5.73 -8.08 -6.17
C GLU A 127 4.41 -7.32 -5.94
N ILE A 128 4.49 -6.05 -5.59
CA ILE A 128 3.31 -5.20 -5.42
C ILE A 128 2.53 -5.10 -6.73
N GLU A 129 3.21 -4.83 -7.85
CA GLU A 129 2.56 -4.72 -9.16
C GLU A 129 1.86 -6.02 -9.54
N LYS A 130 2.55 -7.15 -9.40
CA LYS A 130 1.96 -8.47 -9.65
C LYS A 130 0.72 -8.71 -8.79
N GLU A 131 0.75 -8.33 -7.52
CA GLU A 131 -0.39 -8.51 -6.61
C GLU A 131 -1.56 -7.57 -6.97
N VAL A 132 -1.28 -6.34 -7.38
CA VAL A 132 -2.30 -5.40 -7.88
C VAL A 132 -2.96 -5.95 -9.14
N GLU A 133 -2.18 -6.51 -10.06
CA GLU A 133 -2.67 -7.08 -11.32
C GLU A 133 -3.40 -8.40 -11.14
N SER A 134 -3.15 -9.15 -10.06
CA SER A 134 -3.77 -10.46 -9.83
C SER A 134 -5.31 -10.42 -9.75
N GLY A 135 -5.90 -9.27 -9.42
CA GLY A 135 -7.34 -9.06 -9.50
C GLY A 135 -7.93 -9.23 -10.91
N ASN A 136 -7.12 -9.00 -11.93
CA ASN A 136 -7.54 -9.15 -13.33
C ASN A 136 -7.80 -10.61 -13.72
N GLU A 137 -7.11 -11.56 -13.09
CA GLU A 137 -7.30 -13.00 -13.36
C GLU A 137 -8.73 -13.46 -13.04
N TYR A 138 -9.34 -12.86 -12.00
CA TYR A 138 -10.70 -13.16 -11.57
C TYR A 138 -11.73 -12.10 -12.01
N ASN A 139 -11.31 -11.13 -12.83
CA ASN A 139 -12.13 -10.01 -13.27
C ASN A 139 -12.81 -9.29 -12.10
N LEU A 140 -12.02 -9.00 -11.07
CA LEU A 140 -12.45 -8.28 -9.87
C LEU A 140 -12.23 -6.77 -10.02
N SER A 141 -13.20 -5.98 -9.60
CA SER A 141 -12.99 -4.54 -9.37
C SER A 141 -11.99 -4.32 -8.22
N VAL A 142 -11.48 -3.10 -8.09
CA VAL A 142 -10.56 -2.73 -6.99
C VAL A 142 -11.17 -3.01 -5.61
N GLU A 143 -12.47 -2.76 -5.45
CA GLU A 143 -13.19 -3.02 -4.20
C GLU A 143 -13.37 -4.52 -3.94
N GLU A 144 -13.78 -5.27 -4.94
CA GLU A 144 -13.94 -6.73 -4.85
C GLU A 144 -12.60 -7.40 -4.52
N LYS A 145 -11.50 -6.95 -5.16
CA LYS A 145 -10.15 -7.43 -4.85
C LYS A 145 -9.76 -7.15 -3.39
N ALA A 146 -10.08 -5.98 -2.87
CA ALA A 146 -9.79 -5.64 -1.47
C ALA A 146 -10.54 -6.55 -0.47
N PHE A 147 -11.79 -6.89 -0.75
CA PHE A 147 -12.54 -7.86 0.06
C PHE A 147 -12.06 -9.29 -0.15
N PHE A 148 -11.68 -9.66 -1.37
CA PHE A 148 -11.07 -10.97 -1.66
C PHE A 148 -9.78 -11.14 -0.83
N ASP A 149 -8.91 -10.14 -0.79
CA ASP A 149 -7.70 -10.15 0.01
C ASP A 149 -7.99 -10.20 1.52
N ALA A 150 -9.04 -9.49 1.97
CA ALA A 150 -9.47 -9.53 3.35
C ALA A 150 -9.98 -10.91 3.79
N LEU A 151 -10.67 -11.63 2.91
CA LEU A 151 -11.15 -12.99 3.15
C LEU A 151 -10.01 -14.02 3.14
N GLY A 152 -9.10 -13.91 2.19
CA GLY A 152 -7.96 -14.82 2.00
C GLY A 152 -6.71 -14.44 2.78
N ASN A 153 -6.78 -13.48 3.73
CA ASN A 153 -5.63 -13.04 4.52
C ASN A 153 -5.05 -14.12 5.43
N ASP A 154 -5.88 -15.03 5.91
CA ASP A 154 -5.43 -16.20 6.69
C ASP A 154 -4.95 -17.30 5.71
N PRO A 155 -3.68 -17.76 5.81
CA PRO A 155 -3.12 -18.76 4.91
C PRO A 155 -3.94 -20.04 4.84
N ASP A 156 -4.51 -20.48 5.97
CA ASP A 156 -5.31 -21.71 6.04
C ASP A 156 -6.57 -21.63 5.17
N ILE A 157 -7.10 -20.42 4.92
CA ILE A 157 -8.31 -20.24 4.12
C ILE A 157 -8.07 -20.62 2.66
N LYS A 158 -6.91 -20.29 2.10
CA LYS A 158 -6.55 -20.65 0.73
C LYS A 158 -6.41 -22.17 0.53
N GLU A 159 -6.13 -22.91 1.60
CA GLU A 159 -6.11 -24.38 1.57
C GLU A 159 -7.51 -25.00 1.76
N LEU A 160 -8.39 -24.31 2.47
CA LEU A 160 -9.72 -24.80 2.84
C LEU A 160 -10.82 -24.41 1.86
N MET A 161 -10.64 -23.33 1.10
CA MET A 161 -11.63 -22.77 0.19
C MET A 161 -11.03 -22.53 -1.18
N GLN A 162 -11.82 -22.84 -2.22
CA GLN A 162 -11.46 -22.53 -3.59
C GLN A 162 -11.54 -21.02 -3.85
N ASP A 163 -10.62 -20.50 -4.67
CA ASP A 163 -10.58 -19.07 -5.00
C ASP A 163 -11.86 -18.58 -5.64
N GLU A 164 -12.54 -19.41 -6.45
CA GLU A 164 -13.81 -19.08 -7.08
C GLU A 164 -14.93 -18.80 -6.05
N VAL A 165 -14.92 -19.50 -4.92
CA VAL A 165 -15.87 -19.27 -3.83
C VAL A 165 -15.54 -17.97 -3.12
N LEU A 166 -14.25 -17.70 -2.84
CA LEU A 166 -13.81 -16.44 -2.26
C LEU A 166 -14.14 -15.24 -3.16
N VAL A 167 -14.01 -15.41 -4.48
CA VAL A 167 -14.41 -14.41 -5.49
C VAL A 167 -15.91 -14.11 -5.39
N GLN A 168 -16.76 -15.13 -5.30
CA GLN A 168 -18.22 -14.92 -5.15
C GLN A 168 -18.54 -14.20 -3.86
N ILE A 169 -17.93 -14.60 -2.73
CA ILE A 169 -18.11 -13.92 -1.45
C ILE A 169 -17.68 -12.45 -1.57
N ALA A 170 -16.53 -12.17 -2.16
CA ALA A 170 -16.01 -10.82 -2.32
C ALA A 170 -16.95 -9.91 -3.11
N LYS A 171 -17.54 -10.41 -4.20
CA LYS A 171 -18.54 -9.69 -5.00
C LYS A 171 -19.81 -9.38 -4.20
N GLU A 172 -20.36 -10.38 -3.52
CA GLU A 172 -21.55 -10.16 -2.67
C GLU A 172 -21.25 -9.26 -1.46
N LEU A 173 -20.00 -9.28 -0.93
CA LEU A 173 -19.60 -8.38 0.15
C LEU A 173 -19.66 -6.92 -0.27
N VAL A 174 -19.27 -6.58 -1.50
CA VAL A 174 -19.40 -5.21 -2.02
C VAL A 174 -20.86 -4.76 -1.96
N GLU A 175 -21.78 -5.62 -2.38
CA GLU A 175 -23.22 -5.32 -2.34
C GLU A 175 -23.75 -5.19 -0.89
N VAL A 176 -23.38 -6.12 -0.02
CA VAL A 176 -23.79 -6.10 1.40
C VAL A 176 -23.26 -4.83 2.08
N VAL A 177 -21.99 -4.50 1.89
CA VAL A 177 -21.39 -3.30 2.48
C VAL A 177 -22.07 -2.04 1.94
N ASN A 178 -22.22 -1.91 0.63
CA ASN A 178 -22.87 -0.74 0.03
C ASN A 178 -24.32 -0.55 0.48
N SER A 179 -25.08 -1.64 0.60
CA SER A 179 -26.49 -1.58 1.02
C SER A 179 -26.67 -1.23 2.51
N ASN A 180 -25.68 -1.51 3.34
CA ASN A 180 -25.72 -1.27 4.79
C ASN A 180 -24.87 -0.07 5.23
N MET A 181 -24.14 0.57 4.31
CA MET A 181 -23.31 1.73 4.60
C MET A 181 -24.19 2.99 4.66
N THR A 182 -24.37 3.54 5.85
CA THR A 182 -24.99 4.84 6.09
C THR A 182 -23.90 5.87 6.39
N ILE A 183 -24.19 7.18 6.29
CA ILE A 183 -23.21 8.26 6.52
C ILE A 183 -22.49 8.11 7.87
N ASP A 184 -23.17 7.57 8.89
CA ASP A 184 -22.63 7.45 10.26
C ASP A 184 -22.36 5.99 10.67
N TRP A 185 -22.26 5.06 9.72
CA TRP A 185 -22.20 3.64 10.07
C TRP A 185 -20.93 3.27 10.87
N ASP A 186 -19.83 3.92 10.60
CA ASP A 186 -18.53 3.71 11.27
C ASP A 186 -18.52 4.28 12.71
N ILE A 187 -19.35 5.27 13.01
CA ILE A 187 -19.48 5.93 14.31
C ILE A 187 -20.54 5.24 15.16
N LYS A 188 -21.67 4.84 14.55
CA LYS A 188 -22.82 4.25 15.27
C LYS A 188 -22.56 2.78 15.59
N LYS A 189 -22.44 2.44 16.88
CA LYS A 189 -22.26 1.05 17.35
C LYS A 189 -23.32 0.09 16.83
N SER A 190 -24.59 0.53 16.74
CA SER A 190 -25.70 -0.29 16.22
C SER A 190 -25.54 -0.61 14.74
N ALA A 191 -25.12 0.35 13.91
CA ALA A 191 -24.90 0.15 12.49
C ALA A 191 -23.69 -0.79 12.24
N ARG A 192 -22.61 -0.62 13.00
CA ARG A 192 -21.47 -1.56 12.97
C ARG A 192 -21.86 -2.98 13.38
N ALA A 193 -22.68 -3.12 14.44
CA ALA A 193 -23.19 -4.42 14.86
C ALA A 193 -24.07 -5.06 13.78
N HIS A 194 -24.93 -4.28 13.12
CA HIS A 194 -25.74 -4.76 12.00
C HIS A 194 -24.88 -5.22 10.83
N MET A 195 -23.89 -4.43 10.40
CA MET A 195 -22.95 -4.79 9.34
C MET A 195 -22.23 -6.11 9.65
N ARG A 196 -21.76 -6.30 10.91
CA ARG A 196 -21.14 -7.57 11.33
C ARG A 196 -22.07 -8.76 11.17
N ILE A 197 -23.35 -8.59 11.52
CA ILE A 197 -24.35 -9.66 11.40
C ILE A 197 -24.54 -10.02 9.92
N GLU A 198 -24.67 -9.03 9.04
CA GLU A 198 -24.88 -9.27 7.60
C GLU A 198 -23.67 -9.92 6.95
N ILE A 199 -22.46 -9.45 7.26
CA ILE A 199 -21.21 -10.10 6.81
C ILE A 199 -21.15 -11.54 7.32
N LYS A 200 -21.45 -11.78 8.61
CA LYS A 200 -21.43 -13.12 9.21
C LYS A 200 -22.43 -14.06 8.55
N LYS A 201 -23.64 -13.58 8.24
CA LYS A 201 -24.66 -14.36 7.50
C LYS A 201 -24.14 -14.77 6.12
N LEU A 202 -23.51 -13.84 5.40
CA LEU A 202 -22.93 -14.12 4.09
C LEU A 202 -21.84 -15.19 4.19
N LEU A 203 -20.92 -15.09 5.13
CA LEU A 203 -19.87 -16.08 5.34
C LEU A 203 -20.44 -17.46 5.71
N ILE A 204 -21.54 -17.51 6.47
CA ILE A 204 -22.25 -18.77 6.78
C ILE A 204 -22.88 -19.37 5.52
N LYS A 205 -23.52 -18.55 4.68
CA LYS A 205 -24.13 -18.97 3.41
C LYS A 205 -23.13 -19.73 2.51
N TYR A 206 -21.88 -19.29 2.50
CA TYR A 206 -20.80 -19.89 1.70
C TYR A 206 -19.96 -20.93 2.46
N ASN A 207 -20.41 -21.38 3.62
CA ASN A 207 -19.68 -22.34 4.47
C ASN A 207 -18.23 -21.93 4.80
N TYR A 208 -18.00 -20.61 4.93
CA TYR A 208 -16.70 -20.11 5.36
C TYR A 208 -16.32 -20.75 6.71
N PRO A 209 -15.05 -21.19 6.92
CA PRO A 209 -14.66 -21.99 8.09
C PRO A 209 -15.04 -21.32 9.43
N PRO A 210 -15.80 -22.01 10.31
CA PRO A 210 -16.34 -21.42 11.54
C PRO A 210 -15.29 -20.80 12.45
N ILE A 211 -14.13 -21.48 12.59
CA ILE A 211 -13.04 -21.06 13.48
C ILE A 211 -12.41 -19.73 12.99
N LYS A 212 -12.38 -19.49 11.68
CA LYS A 212 -11.75 -18.31 11.06
C LYS A 212 -12.77 -17.17 10.80
N ARG A 213 -14.07 -17.46 10.95
CA ARG A 213 -15.15 -16.55 10.54
C ARG A 213 -15.15 -15.21 11.28
N ASP A 214 -14.99 -15.24 12.60
CA ASP A 214 -15.03 -14.01 13.40
C ASP A 214 -13.84 -13.09 13.06
N ASN A 215 -12.65 -13.67 12.82
CA ASN A 215 -11.49 -12.90 12.36
C ASN A 215 -11.71 -12.31 10.96
N ALA A 216 -12.29 -13.09 10.04
CA ALA A 216 -12.63 -12.61 8.70
C ALA A 216 -13.64 -11.45 8.76
N VAL A 217 -14.68 -11.54 9.61
CA VAL A 217 -15.64 -10.45 9.83
C VAL A 217 -14.94 -9.17 10.28
N GLU A 218 -14.03 -9.24 11.25
CA GLU A 218 -13.30 -8.05 11.72
C GLU A 218 -12.38 -7.47 10.62
N THR A 219 -11.75 -8.30 9.82
CA THR A 219 -10.90 -7.86 8.71
C THR A 219 -11.73 -7.17 7.62
N VAL A 220 -12.88 -7.75 7.25
CA VAL A 220 -13.83 -7.16 6.29
C VAL A 220 -14.39 -5.84 6.81
N ILE A 221 -14.69 -5.72 8.11
CA ILE A 221 -15.14 -4.45 8.72
C ILE A 221 -14.05 -3.38 8.60
N LYS A 222 -12.79 -3.70 8.87
CA LYS A 222 -11.67 -2.75 8.70
C LYS A 222 -11.54 -2.27 7.25
N GLN A 223 -11.71 -3.18 6.29
CA GLN A 223 -11.70 -2.83 4.87
C GLN A 223 -12.88 -1.93 4.50
N ALA A 224 -14.08 -2.19 5.04
CA ALA A 224 -15.26 -1.36 4.83
C ALA A 224 -15.11 0.05 5.45
N GLU A 225 -14.48 0.16 6.63
CA GLU A 225 -14.16 1.45 7.27
C GLU A 225 -13.21 2.29 6.41
N LEU A 226 -12.22 1.65 5.80
CA LEU A 226 -11.30 2.31 4.88
C LEU A 226 -12.03 2.90 3.67
N LYS A 227 -12.93 2.11 3.07
CA LYS A 227 -13.77 2.56 1.95
C LYS A 227 -14.60 3.79 2.33
N CYS A 228 -15.21 3.79 3.50
CA CYS A 228 -16.05 4.90 3.97
C CYS A 228 -15.25 6.20 4.10
N LYS A 229 -14.05 6.15 4.67
CA LYS A 229 -13.18 7.33 4.82
C LYS A 229 -12.83 7.97 3.47
N ASN A 230 -12.58 7.14 2.45
CA ASN A 230 -12.24 7.65 1.11
C ASN A 230 -13.45 8.21 0.33
N MET A 231 -14.69 7.99 0.79
CA MET A 231 -15.89 8.58 0.19
C MET A 231 -16.19 9.99 0.73
N ILE A 232 -15.57 10.36 1.86
CA ILE A 232 -15.82 11.62 2.56
C ILE A 232 -14.76 12.68 2.23
N ASP A 233 -13.56 12.27 1.77
CA ASP A 233 -12.46 13.12 1.30
C ASP A 233 -12.60 13.44 -0.22
#